data_d47c4098f38a531698109981d4e508aa
#
_entry.id   d47c4098f38a531698109981d4e508aa
#
_cell.length_a   1.000
_cell.length_b   1.000
_cell.length_c   1.000
_cell.angle_alpha   90.00
_cell.angle_beta   90.00
_cell.angle_gamma   90.00
#
_symmetry.space_group_name_H-M   'P 1'
#
loop_
_entity.id
_entity.type
_entity.pdbx_description
1 polymer ?
#
loop_
_entity_poly.entity_id
_entity_poly.type
_entity_poly.pdbx_seq_one_letter_code
_entity_poly.pdbx_strand_id
1 'polypeptide(L)'
;MAKHLTSGIRRVGDLELGQDLDFQRRSWRIERVGWGAMLLIVVAALLGLFGGDAVLNQAALGTIDSGLRVQYHHVDRVLDPTHLRVELDGSGRLWLANSFLERVLIDEIIPEPEQMIAGEERTTFVFALAEADAAGTVLIYYKPQRIGPLSGQSGVEGGDSYDLQQFIFP
;
A
#
# COMPACT_ATOMS: atom_id res chain seq x y z
N MET A 1 15.87 52.76 38.93
CA MET A 1 17.18 52.49 38.33
C MET A 1 16.97 51.74 37.05
N ALA A 2 16.79 52.42 35.92
CA ALA A 2 16.43 51.86 34.62
C ALA A 2 17.72 51.45 33.91
N LYS A 3 17.86 50.16 33.63
CA LYS A 3 18.97 49.60 32.87
C LYS A 3 18.66 49.70 31.38
N HIS A 4 19.20 50.72 30.71
CA HIS A 4 19.18 50.88 29.27
C HIS A 4 19.87 49.67 28.61
N LEU A 5 19.11 48.83 27.99
CA LEU A 5 19.61 47.83 27.01
C LEU A 5 19.98 48.60 25.74
N THR A 6 21.26 48.88 25.58
CA THR A 6 21.81 49.47 24.37
C THR A 6 21.75 48.41 23.28
N SER A 7 20.71 48.44 22.43
CA SER A 7 20.67 47.74 21.17
C SER A 7 21.81 48.27 20.29
N GLY A 8 22.78 47.41 20.00
CA GLY A 8 23.92 47.77 19.16
C GLY A 8 23.55 47.98 17.72
N ILE A 9 22.98 49.11 17.38
CA ILE A 9 22.75 49.55 16.01
C ILE A 9 24.09 50.02 15.44
N ARG A 10 24.70 49.26 14.58
CA ARG A 10 25.91 49.63 13.84
C ARG A 10 25.53 50.36 12.56
N ARG A 11 25.67 51.69 12.57
CA ARG A 11 25.49 52.47 11.33
C ARG A 11 26.72 52.33 10.44
N VAL A 12 26.54 51.90 9.22
CA VAL A 12 27.55 51.93 8.16
C VAL A 12 26.94 52.74 7.00
N GLY A 13 27.25 54.00 6.94
CA GLY A 13 26.66 54.96 5.96
C GLY A 13 25.18 55.23 6.29
N ASP A 14 24.37 55.37 5.25
CA ASP A 14 22.92 55.69 5.33
C ASP A 14 22.02 54.42 5.56
N LEU A 15 22.62 53.26 5.81
CA LEU A 15 21.91 51.99 6.00
C LEU A 15 21.88 51.62 7.51
N GLU A 16 20.69 51.58 8.09
CA GLU A 16 20.45 50.98 9.41
C GLU A 16 20.35 49.45 9.27
N LEU A 17 21.43 48.74 9.59
CA LEU A 17 21.44 47.28 9.66
C LEU A 17 20.99 46.86 11.07
N GLY A 18 19.69 46.78 11.27
CA GLY A 18 19.09 46.16 12.43
C GLY A 18 19.25 44.65 12.39
N GLN A 19 20.31 44.10 12.97
CA GLN A 19 20.45 42.66 13.16
C GLN A 19 19.56 42.19 14.32
N ASP A 20 18.37 41.71 14.01
CA ASP A 20 17.53 41.03 14.99
C ASP A 20 17.99 39.57 15.14
N LEU A 21 18.97 39.36 16.02
CA LEU A 21 19.57 38.02 16.26
C LEU A 21 18.55 37.01 16.80
N ASP A 22 17.51 37.48 17.48
CA ASP A 22 16.47 36.57 18.01
C ASP A 22 15.52 36.10 16.89
N PHE A 23 15.23 36.97 15.94
CA PHE A 23 14.49 36.59 14.72
C PHE A 23 15.29 35.61 13.88
N GLN A 24 16.59 35.83 13.68
CA GLN A 24 17.45 34.92 12.92
C GLN A 24 17.54 33.54 13.58
N ARG A 25 17.69 33.46 14.90
CA ARG A 25 17.72 32.20 15.65
C ARG A 25 16.40 31.41 15.56
N ARG A 26 15.27 32.13 15.54
CA ARG A 26 13.94 31.52 15.40
C ARG A 26 13.75 31.00 13.99
N SER A 27 14.07 31.80 12.99
CA SER A 27 14.01 31.41 11.57
C SER A 27 14.88 30.18 11.30
N TRP A 28 16.11 30.16 11.82
CA TRP A 28 17.00 29.02 11.63
C TRP A 28 16.52 27.72 12.29
N ARG A 29 15.83 27.80 13.45
CA ARG A 29 15.19 26.63 14.06
C ARG A 29 14.01 26.12 13.22
N ILE A 30 13.16 27.01 12.74
CA ILE A 30 12.02 26.66 11.89
C ILE A 30 12.52 26.00 10.61
N GLU A 31 13.54 26.55 9.99
CA GLU A 31 14.15 26.01 8.78
C GLU A 31 14.70 24.59 9.00
N ARG A 32 15.42 24.36 10.09
CA ARG A 32 15.90 23.00 10.43
C ARG A 32 14.79 22.00 10.69
N VAL A 33 13.73 22.41 11.39
CA VAL A 33 12.55 21.56 11.60
C VAL A 33 11.89 21.26 10.26
N GLY A 34 11.77 22.25 9.38
CA GLY A 34 11.24 22.06 8.01
C GLY A 34 12.06 21.07 7.20
N TRP A 35 13.38 21.19 7.21
CA TRP A 35 14.29 20.23 6.54
C TRP A 35 14.18 18.82 7.14
N GLY A 36 14.06 18.72 8.47
CA GLY A 36 13.85 17.44 9.14
C GLY A 36 12.53 16.78 8.75
N ALA A 37 11.45 17.55 8.69
CA ALA A 37 10.14 17.06 8.26
C ALA A 37 10.16 16.61 6.79
N MET A 38 10.81 17.38 5.91
CA MET A 38 10.94 17.02 4.50
C MET A 38 11.77 15.74 4.31
N LEU A 39 12.88 15.59 5.05
CA LEU A 39 13.68 14.39 5.04
C LEU A 39 12.87 13.17 5.50
N LEU A 40 12.07 13.32 6.55
CA LEU A 40 11.20 12.26 7.06
C LEU A 40 10.16 11.83 6.01
N ILE A 41 9.55 12.78 5.29
CA ILE A 41 8.61 12.48 4.19
C ILE A 41 9.33 11.72 3.06
N VAL A 42 10.53 12.14 2.68
CA VAL A 42 11.32 11.47 1.64
C VAL A 42 11.67 10.05 2.07
N VAL A 43 12.12 9.86 3.32
CA VAL A 43 12.40 8.51 3.86
C VAL A 43 11.13 7.65 3.88
N ALA A 44 9.99 8.21 4.31
CA ALA A 44 8.71 7.52 4.29
C ALA A 44 8.30 7.10 2.86
N ALA A 45 8.53 7.97 1.86
CA ALA A 45 8.30 7.66 0.46
C ALA A 45 9.21 6.53 -0.04
N LEU A 46 10.50 6.57 0.29
CA LEU A 46 11.46 5.52 -0.07
C LEU A 46 11.15 4.17 0.59
N LEU A 47 10.57 4.18 1.78
CA LEU A 47 10.08 2.97 2.46
C LEU A 47 8.73 2.48 1.91
N GLY A 48 8.14 3.18 0.92
CA GLY A 48 6.89 2.77 0.28
C GLY A 48 5.62 3.02 1.10
N LEU A 49 5.67 3.94 2.10
CA LEU A 49 4.47 4.27 2.87
C LEU A 49 3.36 4.92 2.02
N PHE A 50 3.69 5.42 0.83
CA PHE A 50 2.72 6.08 -0.06
C PHE A 50 2.18 5.16 -1.18
N GLY A 51 2.39 3.85 -1.07
CA GLY A 51 1.93 2.86 -2.06
C GLY A 51 3.00 2.47 -3.09
N GLY A 52 2.64 1.53 -3.98
CA GLY A 52 3.53 0.97 -5.01
C GLY A 52 4.19 -0.35 -4.59
N ASP A 53 5.06 -0.89 -5.44
CA ASP A 53 5.75 -2.19 -5.26
C ASP A 53 6.83 -2.22 -4.16
N ALA A 54 6.77 -1.29 -3.20
CA ALA A 54 7.74 -1.27 -2.12
C ALA A 54 7.58 -2.46 -1.17
N VAL A 55 8.71 -2.92 -0.64
CA VAL A 55 8.80 -4.13 0.22
C VAL A 55 7.86 -4.07 1.43
N LEU A 56 7.60 -2.89 1.99
CA LEU A 56 6.70 -2.70 3.13
C LEU A 56 5.21 -2.69 2.75
N ASN A 57 4.88 -2.58 1.47
CA ASN A 57 3.51 -2.62 0.98
C ASN A 57 3.04 -4.04 0.66
N GLN A 58 3.94 -5.01 0.58
CA GLN A 58 3.60 -6.39 0.25
C GLN A 58 3.16 -7.16 1.49
N ALA A 59 2.01 -7.81 1.40
CA ALA A 59 1.49 -8.77 2.36
C ALA A 59 1.54 -10.18 1.78
N ALA A 60 1.86 -11.15 2.60
CA ALA A 60 1.76 -12.55 2.26
C ALA A 60 0.98 -13.28 3.36
N LEU A 61 -0.05 -14.01 2.98
CA LEU A 61 -0.87 -14.83 3.85
C LEU A 61 -0.76 -16.30 3.45
N GLY A 62 -0.68 -17.15 4.43
CA GLY A 62 -0.56 -18.60 4.22
C GLY A 62 0.83 -19.06 3.83
N THR A 63 0.95 -20.37 3.65
CA THR A 63 2.15 -21.06 3.19
C THR A 63 1.76 -22.06 2.11
N ILE A 64 2.70 -22.44 1.25
CA ILE A 64 2.44 -23.48 0.23
C ILE A 64 2.07 -24.81 0.89
N ASP A 65 2.64 -25.11 2.06
CA ASP A 65 2.34 -26.34 2.82
C ASP A 65 0.88 -26.38 3.34
N SER A 66 0.21 -25.22 3.47
CA SER A 66 -1.23 -25.14 3.81
C SER A 66 -2.15 -25.14 2.60
N GLY A 67 -1.61 -25.37 1.39
CA GLY A 67 -2.35 -25.43 0.13
C GLY A 67 -2.68 -24.10 -0.52
N LEU A 68 -2.45 -22.98 0.20
CA LEU A 68 -2.74 -21.64 -0.32
C LEU A 68 -1.75 -20.62 0.22
N ARG A 69 -1.13 -19.88 -0.66
CA ARG A 69 -0.37 -18.67 -0.35
C ARG A 69 -0.86 -17.51 -1.18
N VAL A 70 -1.22 -16.43 -0.52
CA VAL A 70 -1.74 -15.22 -1.18
C VAL A 70 -0.81 -14.07 -0.92
N GLN A 71 -0.36 -13.39 -1.97
CA GLN A 71 0.45 -12.18 -1.91
C GLN A 71 -0.32 -11.03 -2.56
N TYR A 72 -0.38 -9.90 -1.87
CA TYR A 72 -1.09 -8.70 -2.30
C TYR A 72 -0.48 -7.44 -1.71
N HIS A 73 -0.93 -6.28 -2.15
CA HIS A 73 -0.52 -5.00 -1.57
C HIS A 73 -1.46 -4.56 -0.46
N HIS A 74 -0.91 -4.06 0.65
CA HIS A 74 -1.71 -3.48 1.72
C HIS A 74 -2.36 -2.15 1.33
N VAL A 75 -1.69 -1.40 0.45
CA VAL A 75 -2.06 -0.03 0.07
C VAL A 75 -1.99 0.11 -1.43
N ASP A 76 -3.11 0.48 -2.03
CA ASP A 76 -3.23 0.74 -3.47
C ASP A 76 -4.01 2.02 -3.73
N ARG A 77 -4.08 2.44 -4.99
CA ARG A 77 -4.86 3.59 -5.43
C ARG A 77 -6.12 3.15 -6.16
N VAL A 78 -7.17 4.00 -6.07
CA VAL A 78 -8.40 3.79 -6.83
C VAL A 78 -8.11 3.86 -8.32
N LEU A 79 -8.67 2.93 -9.10
CA LEU A 79 -8.50 2.78 -10.55
C LEU A 79 -7.08 2.48 -11.02
N ASP A 80 -6.10 2.32 -10.13
CA ASP A 80 -4.75 1.92 -10.48
C ASP A 80 -4.66 0.39 -10.62
N PRO A 81 -4.03 -0.15 -11.67
CA PRO A 81 -3.87 -1.58 -11.82
C PRO A 81 -3.00 -2.17 -10.70
N THR A 82 -3.53 -3.15 -10.02
CA THR A 82 -2.81 -3.93 -9.01
C THR A 82 -3.02 -5.42 -9.24
N HIS A 83 -2.34 -6.28 -8.50
CA HIS A 83 -2.46 -7.71 -8.69
C HIS A 83 -2.49 -8.48 -7.36
N LEU A 84 -3.21 -9.58 -7.38
CA LEU A 84 -3.22 -10.62 -6.38
C LEU A 84 -2.46 -11.82 -6.94
N ARG A 85 -1.38 -12.21 -6.28
CA ARG A 85 -0.65 -13.42 -6.63
C ARG A 85 -1.05 -14.53 -5.68
N VAL A 86 -1.57 -15.61 -6.25
CA VAL A 86 -2.04 -16.76 -5.50
C VAL A 86 -1.25 -18.00 -5.93
N GLU A 87 -0.61 -18.65 -4.97
CA GLU A 87 0.05 -19.92 -5.16
C GLU A 87 -0.87 -21.00 -4.58
N LEU A 88 -1.33 -21.91 -5.44
CA LEU A 88 -2.28 -22.98 -5.14
C LEU A 88 -1.57 -24.31 -5.11
N ASP A 89 -1.88 -25.17 -4.17
CA ASP A 89 -1.50 -26.56 -4.14
C ASP A 89 -2.57 -27.41 -4.83
N GLY A 90 -2.19 -28.16 -5.87
CA GLY A 90 -2.88 -29.27 -6.54
C GLY A 90 -4.40 -29.20 -6.82
N SER A 91 -5.19 -28.50 -6.02
CA SER A 91 -6.66 -28.51 -6.16
C SER A 91 -7.16 -27.69 -7.36
N GLY A 92 -6.41 -26.69 -7.81
CA GLY A 92 -6.79 -25.79 -8.91
C GLY A 92 -8.09 -25.00 -8.69
N ARG A 93 -8.64 -24.99 -7.48
CA ARG A 93 -9.92 -24.34 -7.16
C ARG A 93 -9.74 -23.23 -6.15
N LEU A 94 -9.63 -22.01 -6.66
CA LEU A 94 -9.57 -20.77 -5.88
C LEU A 94 -10.96 -20.16 -5.76
N TRP A 95 -11.34 -19.73 -4.56
CA TRP A 95 -12.53 -18.91 -4.40
C TRP A 95 -12.18 -17.53 -3.81
N LEU A 96 -12.94 -16.53 -4.25
CA LEU A 96 -12.90 -15.16 -3.72
C LEU A 96 -14.29 -14.78 -3.23
N ALA A 97 -14.35 -14.06 -2.11
CA ALA A 97 -15.61 -13.55 -1.59
C ALA A 97 -16.22 -12.51 -2.54
N ASN A 98 -17.53 -12.56 -2.75
CA ASN A 98 -18.25 -11.62 -3.60
C ASN A 98 -18.14 -10.19 -3.07
N SER A 99 -18.02 -10.01 -1.74
CA SER A 99 -17.78 -8.70 -1.11
C SER A 99 -16.49 -8.02 -1.58
N PHE A 100 -15.47 -8.79 -1.95
CA PHE A 100 -14.25 -8.28 -2.60
C PHE A 100 -14.50 -7.99 -4.08
N LEU A 101 -15.06 -8.97 -4.80
CA LEU A 101 -15.29 -8.89 -6.25
C LEU A 101 -16.18 -7.71 -6.66
N GLU A 102 -17.19 -7.36 -5.85
CA GLU A 102 -18.08 -6.22 -6.09
C GLU A 102 -17.41 -4.85 -5.99
N ARG A 103 -16.22 -4.79 -5.39
CA ARG A 103 -15.47 -3.55 -5.16
C ARG A 103 -14.27 -3.38 -6.07
N VAL A 104 -13.98 -4.38 -6.88
CA VAL A 104 -12.86 -4.39 -7.83
C VAL A 104 -13.36 -4.68 -9.24
N LEU A 105 -12.67 -4.16 -10.22
CA LEU A 105 -12.83 -4.55 -11.61
C LEU A 105 -11.68 -5.52 -11.95
N ILE A 106 -11.99 -6.76 -12.25
CA ILE A 106 -11.00 -7.72 -12.72
C ILE A 106 -10.69 -7.39 -14.19
N ASP A 107 -9.40 -7.13 -14.45
CA ASP A 107 -8.91 -6.86 -15.80
C ASP A 107 -8.48 -8.17 -16.49
N GLU A 108 -7.71 -9.01 -15.77
CA GLU A 108 -7.13 -10.23 -16.34
C GLU A 108 -6.84 -11.26 -15.25
N ILE A 109 -6.95 -12.55 -15.59
CA ILE A 109 -6.57 -13.68 -14.73
C ILE A 109 -5.62 -14.57 -15.52
N ILE A 110 -4.44 -14.84 -14.97
CA ILE A 110 -3.41 -15.66 -15.62
C ILE A 110 -3.01 -16.83 -14.70
N PRO A 111 -3.16 -18.09 -15.13
CA PRO A 111 -3.81 -18.54 -16.36
C PRO A 111 -5.30 -18.27 -16.35
N GLU A 112 -5.92 -18.26 -17.55
CA GLU A 112 -7.37 -18.12 -17.67
C GLU A 112 -8.08 -19.31 -17.01
N PRO A 113 -9.10 -19.09 -16.15
CA PRO A 113 -9.84 -20.16 -15.52
C PRO A 113 -10.68 -20.93 -16.55
N GLU A 114 -10.69 -22.26 -16.47
CA GLU A 114 -11.56 -23.08 -17.32
C GLU A 114 -13.04 -22.88 -17.01
N GLN A 115 -13.35 -22.60 -15.73
CA GLN A 115 -14.70 -22.42 -15.27
C GLN A 115 -14.76 -21.40 -14.12
N MET A 116 -15.80 -20.57 -14.14
CA MET A 116 -16.16 -19.67 -13.04
C MET A 116 -17.54 -20.11 -12.51
N ILE A 117 -17.61 -20.44 -11.22
CA ILE A 117 -18.82 -20.85 -10.54
C ILE A 117 -19.22 -19.75 -9.56
N ALA A 118 -20.24 -18.97 -9.93
CA ALA A 118 -20.77 -17.93 -9.08
C ALA A 118 -21.70 -18.54 -8.00
N GLY A 119 -21.40 -18.28 -6.74
CA GLY A 119 -22.25 -18.58 -5.58
C GLY A 119 -22.81 -17.31 -4.95
N GLU A 120 -23.60 -17.45 -3.88
CA GLU A 120 -24.21 -16.32 -3.19
C GLU A 120 -23.17 -15.45 -2.43
N GLU A 121 -22.20 -16.08 -1.77
CA GLU A 121 -21.21 -15.39 -0.95
C GLU A 121 -19.81 -15.34 -1.58
N ARG A 122 -19.52 -16.27 -2.48
CA ARG A 122 -18.21 -16.44 -3.11
C ARG A 122 -18.31 -16.92 -4.55
N THR A 123 -17.32 -16.55 -5.35
CA THR A 123 -17.13 -17.07 -6.71
C THR A 123 -15.90 -17.96 -6.73
N THR A 124 -16.05 -19.18 -7.27
CA THR A 124 -14.97 -20.16 -7.40
C THR A 124 -14.45 -20.17 -8.82
N PHE A 125 -13.12 -20.05 -8.94
CA PHE A 125 -12.38 -20.14 -10.19
C PHE A 125 -11.70 -21.49 -10.25
N VAL A 126 -11.91 -22.22 -11.34
CA VAL A 126 -11.32 -23.55 -11.58
C VAL A 126 -10.24 -23.42 -12.65
N PHE A 127 -9.03 -23.84 -12.32
CA PHE A 127 -7.87 -23.78 -13.20
C PHE A 127 -7.39 -25.17 -13.60
N ALA A 128 -7.00 -25.33 -14.87
CA ALA A 128 -6.24 -26.50 -15.32
C ALA A 128 -4.80 -26.36 -14.86
N LEU A 129 -4.45 -26.98 -13.75
CA LEU A 129 -3.06 -27.08 -13.33
C LEU A 129 -2.40 -28.25 -14.05
N ALA A 130 -1.20 -28.02 -14.61
CA ALA A 130 -0.53 -28.97 -15.49
C ALA A 130 -0.19 -30.33 -14.83
N GLU A 131 -0.07 -30.37 -13.51
CA GLU A 131 0.16 -31.59 -12.72
C GLU A 131 -0.59 -31.45 -11.37
N ALA A 132 -1.25 -32.52 -10.94
CA ALA A 132 -2.05 -32.55 -9.71
C ALA A 132 -1.25 -32.29 -8.42
N ASP A 133 0.08 -32.43 -8.46
CA ASP A 133 0.98 -32.24 -7.31
C ASP A 133 1.88 -30.99 -7.44
N ALA A 134 1.74 -30.22 -8.54
CA ALA A 134 2.54 -29.01 -8.73
C ALA A 134 1.80 -27.77 -8.20
N ALA A 135 2.48 -26.95 -7.40
CA ALA A 135 1.97 -25.66 -7.01
C ALA A 135 1.77 -24.76 -8.25
N GLY A 136 0.53 -24.39 -8.52
CA GLY A 136 0.19 -23.45 -9.58
C GLY A 136 0.23 -22.01 -9.09
N THR A 137 0.75 -21.10 -9.91
CA THR A 137 0.68 -19.66 -9.62
C THR A 137 -0.42 -19.04 -10.47
N VAL A 138 -1.35 -18.36 -9.82
CA VAL A 138 -2.41 -17.57 -10.45
C VAL A 138 -2.16 -16.09 -10.17
N LEU A 139 -2.20 -15.27 -11.20
CA LEU A 139 -2.13 -13.82 -11.11
C LEU A 139 -3.49 -13.25 -11.48
N ILE A 140 -4.08 -12.47 -10.60
CA ILE A 140 -5.35 -11.78 -10.82
C ILE A 140 -5.06 -10.29 -10.84
N TYR A 141 -5.15 -9.69 -12.02
CA TYR A 141 -5.03 -8.25 -12.21
C TYR A 141 -6.38 -7.59 -12.02
N TYR A 142 -6.43 -6.57 -11.19
CA TYR A 142 -7.67 -5.87 -10.89
C TYR A 142 -7.43 -4.39 -10.60
N LYS A 143 -8.52 -3.60 -10.66
CA LYS A 143 -8.55 -2.19 -10.31
C LYS A 143 -9.57 -1.96 -9.20
N PRO A 144 -9.15 -1.46 -8.02
CA PRO A 144 -10.09 -1.05 -6.98
C PRO A 144 -11.02 0.07 -7.48
N GLN A 145 -12.32 -0.06 -7.23
CA GLN A 145 -13.33 0.89 -7.73
C GLN A 145 -13.73 1.95 -6.71
N ARG A 146 -13.35 1.77 -5.44
CA ARG A 146 -13.76 2.66 -4.34
C ARG A 146 -12.62 2.94 -3.38
N ILE A 147 -12.56 4.18 -2.90
CA ILE A 147 -11.64 4.63 -1.85
C ILE A 147 -12.05 4.05 -0.49
N GLY A 148 -11.08 3.79 0.38
CA GLY A 148 -11.27 3.31 1.74
C GLY A 148 -10.86 1.85 1.94
N PRO A 149 -11.29 1.22 3.05
CA PRO A 149 -10.91 -0.16 3.34
C PRO A 149 -11.56 -1.12 2.35
N LEU A 150 -10.75 -1.96 1.73
CA LEU A 150 -11.17 -3.07 0.87
C LEU A 150 -10.85 -4.36 1.63
N SER A 151 -11.89 -5.09 2.02
CA SER A 151 -11.78 -6.36 2.70
C SER A 151 -12.51 -7.46 1.95
N GLY A 152 -12.02 -8.67 2.06
CA GLY A 152 -12.61 -9.85 1.49
C GLY A 152 -11.93 -11.10 1.99
N GLN A 153 -12.33 -12.23 1.50
CA GLN A 153 -11.73 -13.52 1.80
C GLN A 153 -11.31 -14.23 0.54
N SER A 154 -10.23 -14.96 0.63
CA SER A 154 -9.73 -15.85 -0.40
C SER A 154 -9.44 -17.21 0.22
N GLY A 155 -9.73 -18.27 -0.50
CA GLY A 155 -9.51 -19.63 -0.01
C GLY A 155 -9.49 -20.67 -1.11
N VAL A 156 -9.12 -21.90 -0.73
CA VAL A 156 -9.20 -23.08 -1.58
C VAL A 156 -10.41 -23.91 -1.16
N GLU A 157 -11.05 -24.56 -2.09
CA GLU A 157 -12.20 -25.42 -1.77
C GLU A 157 -11.77 -26.62 -0.93
N GLY A 158 -12.30 -26.69 0.30
CA GLY A 158 -11.92 -27.74 1.27
C GLY A 158 -10.62 -27.50 2.03
N GLY A 159 -9.95 -26.36 1.80
CA GLY A 159 -8.71 -25.95 2.49
C GLY A 159 -8.85 -24.66 3.30
N ASP A 160 -7.72 -24.03 3.54
CA ASP A 160 -7.62 -22.81 4.34
C ASP A 160 -8.21 -21.60 3.61
N SER A 161 -8.64 -20.63 4.41
CA SER A 161 -9.10 -19.32 3.93
C SER A 161 -8.41 -18.18 4.68
N TYR A 162 -8.16 -17.09 4.00
CA TYR A 162 -7.47 -15.93 4.57
C TYR A 162 -8.25 -14.65 4.30
N ASP A 163 -8.22 -13.76 5.29
CA ASP A 163 -8.80 -12.43 5.19
C ASP A 163 -7.85 -11.49 4.45
N LEU A 164 -8.30 -10.94 3.34
CA LEU A 164 -7.62 -9.88 2.61
C LEU A 164 -7.99 -8.54 3.19
N GLN A 165 -7.00 -7.71 3.51
CA GLN A 165 -7.23 -6.37 4.04
C GLN A 165 -6.32 -5.38 3.32
N GLN A 166 -6.92 -4.46 2.57
CA GLN A 166 -6.24 -3.42 1.81
C GLN A 166 -6.84 -2.06 2.14
N PHE A 167 -6.07 -1.01 1.95
CA PHE A 167 -6.54 0.35 2.02
C PHE A 167 -6.33 1.05 0.69
N ILE A 168 -7.41 1.60 0.12
CA ILE A 168 -7.40 2.21 -1.21
C ILE A 168 -7.42 3.74 -1.05
N PHE A 169 -6.35 4.37 -1.54
CA PHE A 169 -6.22 5.83 -1.60
C PHE A 169 -6.87 6.43 -2.85
N PRO A 170 -7.13 7.75 -2.85
CA PRO A 170 -7.54 8.50 -4.03
C PRO A 170 -6.48 8.47 -5.13
#